data_128743af8d2c193eeed4012ec36a7bb4
#
_entry.id   128743af8d2c193eeed4012ec36a7bb4
#
_cell.length_a   1.000
_cell.length_b   1.000
_cell.length_c   1.000
_cell.angle_alpha   90.00
_cell.angle_beta   90.00
_cell.angle_gamma   90.00
#
_symmetry.space_group_name_H-M   'P 1'
#
loop_
_entity.id
_entity.type
_entity.pdbx_description
1 polymer ?
#
loop_
_entity_poly.entity_id
_entity_poly.type
_entity_poly.pdbx_seq_one_letter_code
_entity_poly.pdbx_strand_id
1 'polypeptide(L)'
;MLGLKSAIDFERVRRDGRSHAHPLVVLIALRRPPTDPLQPAGSRFGFVAGKGAGIAVARNRAKRLLREAARACAPEVGPGWDLVFIARKPLAAARQAEASVAVRGLLRRAQVVRDEQGTAG
;
A
#
# COMPACT_ATOMS: atom_id res chain seq x y z
N MET A 1 -1.81 -11.92 3.78
CA MET A 1 -1.41 -10.75 2.98
C MET A 1 -0.12 -11.07 2.25
N LEU A 2 -0.15 -10.98 0.93
CA LEU A 2 1.04 -11.28 0.11
C LEU A 2 2.00 -10.11 0.11
N GLY A 3 3.29 -10.41 0.21
CA GLY A 3 4.32 -9.37 0.22
C GLY A 3 4.93 -9.11 -1.13
N LEU A 4 5.17 -7.85 -1.43
CA LEU A 4 5.94 -7.42 -2.58
C LEU A 4 7.36 -7.23 -2.09
N LYS A 5 8.30 -8.05 -2.59
CA LYS A 5 9.65 -8.10 -2.01
C LYS A 5 10.78 -7.82 -2.99
N SER A 6 10.56 -8.09 -4.26
CA SER A 6 11.61 -7.93 -5.27
C SER A 6 11.87 -6.46 -5.57
N ALA A 7 13.15 -6.08 -5.64
CA ALA A 7 13.53 -4.72 -6.01
C ALA A 7 13.00 -4.36 -7.41
N ILE A 8 12.98 -5.34 -8.31
CA ILE A 8 12.46 -5.15 -9.66
C ILE A 8 10.97 -4.83 -9.61
N ASP A 9 10.22 -5.54 -8.76
CA ASP A 9 8.79 -5.30 -8.62
C ASP A 9 8.51 -3.92 -8.02
N PHE A 10 9.27 -3.51 -7.01
CA PHE A 10 9.13 -2.17 -6.45
C PHE A 10 9.38 -1.09 -7.50
N GLU A 11 10.43 -1.28 -8.29
CA GLU A 11 10.77 -0.31 -9.32
C GLU A 11 9.68 -0.22 -10.39
N ARG A 12 9.13 -1.38 -10.79
CA ARG A 12 8.06 -1.42 -11.77
C ARG A 12 6.82 -0.66 -11.26
N VAL A 13 6.46 -0.87 -10.01
CA VAL A 13 5.31 -0.20 -9.43
C VAL A 13 5.54 1.31 -9.38
N ARG A 14 6.74 1.73 -8.99
CA ARG A 14 7.06 3.16 -8.91
C ARG A 14 7.04 3.82 -10.29
N ARG A 15 7.49 3.11 -11.30
CA ARG A 15 7.58 3.65 -12.66
C ARG A 15 6.22 3.68 -13.35
N ASP A 16 5.45 2.60 -13.24
CA ASP A 16 4.25 2.41 -14.04
C ASP A 16 2.96 2.62 -13.26
N GLY A 17 3.02 2.62 -11.94
CA GLY A 17 1.83 2.74 -11.11
C GLY A 17 1.33 4.16 -11.00
N ARG A 18 0.12 4.30 -10.45
CA ARG A 18 -0.48 5.60 -10.20
C ARG A 18 -0.30 5.97 -8.73
N SER A 19 0.19 7.19 -8.49
CA SER A 19 0.52 7.67 -7.16
C SER A 19 -0.65 8.45 -6.56
N HIS A 20 -0.90 8.21 -5.26
CA HIS A 20 -1.90 8.94 -4.49
C HIS A 20 -1.24 9.39 -3.19
N ALA A 21 -1.35 10.67 -2.87
CA ALA A 21 -0.64 11.24 -1.73
C ALA A 21 -1.58 11.56 -0.57
N HIS A 22 -1.08 11.32 0.62
CA HIS A 22 -1.68 11.70 1.90
C HIS A 22 -0.56 12.31 2.74
N PRO A 23 -0.84 13.22 3.68
CA PRO A 23 0.23 13.79 4.51
C PRO A 23 1.11 12.78 5.24
N LEU A 24 0.60 11.59 5.53
CA LEU A 24 1.36 10.56 6.24
C LEU A 24 1.95 9.50 5.33
N VAL A 25 1.35 9.24 4.18
CA VAL A 25 1.68 8.08 3.34
C VAL A 25 1.46 8.41 1.87
N VAL A 26 2.31 7.85 1.01
CA VAL A 26 2.03 7.84 -0.44
C VAL A 26 1.74 6.40 -0.83
N LEU A 27 0.67 6.19 -1.58
CA LEU A 27 0.35 4.89 -2.16
C LEU A 27 0.60 4.94 -3.65
N ILE A 28 1.35 3.96 -4.15
CA ILE A 28 1.49 3.76 -5.59
C ILE A 28 0.83 2.43 -5.92
N ALA A 29 -0.15 2.46 -6.82
CA ALA A 29 -0.95 1.29 -7.17
C ALA A 29 -0.75 0.94 -8.63
N LEU A 30 -0.45 -0.31 -8.89
CA LEU A 30 -0.28 -0.83 -10.26
C LEU A 30 -1.12 -2.08 -10.42
N ARG A 31 -1.95 -2.09 -11.46
CA ARG A 31 -2.72 -3.27 -11.79
C ARG A 31 -1.88 -4.23 -12.60
N ARG A 32 -1.78 -5.47 -12.15
CA ARG A 32 -1.04 -6.49 -12.89
C ARG A 32 -1.88 -6.98 -14.07
N PRO A 33 -1.22 -7.34 -15.20
CA PRO A 33 -1.94 -7.93 -16.32
C PRO A 33 -2.64 -9.22 -15.87
N PRO A 34 -3.94 -9.39 -16.20
CA PRO A 34 -4.67 -10.57 -15.74
C PRO A 34 -4.23 -11.86 -16.43
N THR A 35 -3.43 -11.76 -17.47
CA THR A 35 -3.02 -12.91 -18.27
C THR A 35 -1.71 -13.54 -17.83
N ASP A 36 -1.06 -13.03 -16.81
CA ASP A 36 0.21 -13.59 -16.36
C ASP A 36 -0.03 -14.80 -15.47
N PRO A 37 0.19 -16.03 -15.97
CA PRO A 37 -0.10 -17.23 -15.19
C PRO A 37 0.89 -17.46 -14.05
N LEU A 38 2.01 -16.73 -14.03
CA LEU A 38 3.02 -16.89 -12.99
C LEU A 38 2.76 -15.95 -11.81
N GLN A 39 1.82 -15.02 -11.95
CA GLN A 39 1.50 -14.08 -10.89
C GLN A 39 0.37 -14.62 -10.02
N PRO A 40 0.45 -14.41 -8.70
CA PRO A 40 -0.65 -14.81 -7.84
C PRO A 40 -1.89 -13.97 -8.12
N ALA A 41 -3.06 -14.56 -7.90
CA ALA A 41 -4.31 -13.84 -8.09
C ALA A 41 -4.46 -12.71 -7.09
N GLY A 42 -3.96 -12.90 -5.87
CA GLY A 42 -4.10 -11.91 -4.81
C GLY A 42 -3.23 -10.68 -5.03
N SER A 43 -3.60 -9.59 -4.40
CA SER A 43 -2.82 -8.38 -4.44
C SER A 43 -1.60 -8.49 -3.54
N ARG A 44 -0.50 -7.81 -3.93
CA ARG A 44 0.74 -7.83 -3.17
C ARG A 44 1.00 -6.46 -2.56
N PHE A 45 1.55 -6.45 -1.36
CA PHE A 45 1.76 -5.22 -0.58
C PHE A 45 3.23 -5.04 -0.28
N GLY A 46 3.75 -3.85 -0.56
CA GLY A 46 5.11 -3.47 -0.22
C GLY A 46 5.12 -2.22 0.65
N PHE A 47 6.09 -2.13 1.56
CA PHE A 47 6.18 -1.04 2.51
C PHE A 47 7.59 -0.46 2.49
N VAL A 48 7.66 0.85 2.31
CA VAL A 48 8.93 1.57 2.22
C VAL A 48 8.96 2.68 3.25
N ALA A 49 10.06 2.76 4.00
CA ALA A 49 10.36 3.89 4.85
C ALA A 49 11.81 4.27 4.62
N GLY A 50 12.02 5.21 3.71
CA GLY A 50 13.35 5.67 3.35
C GLY A 50 13.87 6.72 4.32
N LYS A 51 14.99 7.32 3.95
CA LYS A 51 15.64 8.33 4.80
C LYS A 51 14.73 9.50 5.11
N GLY A 52 13.84 9.85 4.22
CA GLY A 52 12.88 10.93 4.43
C GLY A 52 11.92 10.68 5.57
N ALA A 53 11.77 9.42 6.00
CA ALA A 53 10.88 9.09 7.11
C ALA A 53 11.56 9.17 8.48
N GLY A 54 12.84 9.51 8.53
CA GLY A 54 13.57 9.73 9.77
C GLY A 54 14.68 8.72 10.01
N ILE A 55 15.12 8.63 11.27
CA ILE A 55 16.18 7.71 11.67
C ILE A 55 15.64 6.26 11.69
N ALA A 56 16.55 5.30 11.87
CA ALA A 56 16.21 3.87 11.78
C ALA A 56 15.04 3.46 12.68
N VAL A 57 15.02 3.93 13.93
CA VAL A 57 13.93 3.60 14.86
C VAL A 57 12.60 4.13 14.32
N ALA A 58 12.59 5.38 13.85
CA ALA A 58 11.40 6.00 13.29
C ALA A 58 10.93 5.27 12.05
N ARG A 59 11.87 4.87 11.18
CA ARG A 59 11.53 4.14 9.96
C ARG A 59 10.91 2.78 10.27
N ASN A 60 11.48 2.08 11.25
CA ASN A 60 10.93 0.77 11.64
C ASN A 60 9.52 0.90 12.21
N ARG A 61 9.31 1.93 13.03
CA ARG A 61 7.98 2.21 13.58
C ARG A 61 6.99 2.54 12.46
N ALA A 62 7.39 3.37 11.51
CA ALA A 62 6.53 3.75 10.39
C ALA A 62 6.12 2.53 9.57
N LYS A 63 7.07 1.63 9.29
CA LYS A 63 6.75 0.41 8.54
C LYS A 63 5.79 -0.48 9.29
N ARG A 64 5.94 -0.58 10.61
CA ARG A 64 5.03 -1.38 11.42
C ARG A 64 3.62 -0.81 11.40
N LEU A 65 3.51 0.53 11.52
CA LEU A 65 2.20 1.19 11.43
C LEU A 65 1.53 0.90 10.08
N LEU A 66 2.30 0.97 9.00
CA LEU A 66 1.78 0.70 7.66
C LEU A 66 1.33 -0.75 7.52
N ARG A 67 2.13 -1.70 8.00
CA ARG A 67 1.77 -3.12 7.91
C ARG A 67 0.48 -3.42 8.66
N GLU A 68 0.34 -2.88 9.86
CA GLU A 68 -0.87 -3.11 10.63
C GLU A 68 -2.09 -2.49 9.97
N ALA A 69 -1.94 -1.28 9.46
CA ALA A 69 -3.04 -0.61 8.77
C ALA A 69 -3.44 -1.38 7.51
N ALA A 70 -2.46 -1.82 6.73
CA ALA A 70 -2.71 -2.56 5.49
C ALA A 70 -3.34 -3.92 5.79
N ARG A 71 -2.87 -4.60 6.85
CA ARG A 71 -3.41 -5.90 7.21
C ARG A 71 -4.89 -5.80 7.54
N ALA A 72 -5.27 -4.75 8.25
CA ALA A 72 -6.68 -4.53 8.60
C ALA A 72 -7.54 -4.28 7.37
N CYS A 73 -6.98 -3.65 6.33
CA CYS A 73 -7.70 -3.33 5.11
C CYS A 73 -7.61 -4.42 4.03
N ALA A 74 -6.66 -5.33 4.15
CA ALA A 74 -6.38 -6.31 3.11
C ALA A 74 -7.59 -7.11 2.64
N PRO A 75 -8.49 -7.54 3.53
CA PRO A 75 -9.68 -8.28 3.07
C PRO A 75 -10.59 -7.49 2.14
N GLU A 76 -10.52 -6.16 2.18
CA GLU A 76 -11.34 -5.29 1.34
C GLU A 76 -10.73 -5.02 -0.02
N VAL A 77 -9.44 -5.34 -0.19
CA VAL A 77 -8.72 -5.05 -1.43
C VAL A 77 -9.04 -6.12 -2.48
N GLY A 78 -9.37 -5.67 -3.69
CA GLY A 78 -9.62 -6.58 -4.80
C GLY A 78 -8.34 -7.25 -5.26
N PRO A 79 -8.46 -8.26 -6.11
CA PRO A 79 -7.29 -9.00 -6.59
C PRO A 79 -6.54 -8.26 -7.70
N GLY A 80 -5.31 -8.68 -7.94
CA GLY A 80 -4.56 -8.24 -9.11
C GLY A 80 -3.78 -6.96 -8.98
N TRP A 81 -3.62 -6.44 -7.77
CA TRP A 81 -2.90 -5.18 -7.57
C TRP A 81 -1.54 -5.40 -6.94
N ASP A 82 -0.57 -4.57 -7.35
CA ASP A 82 0.67 -4.39 -6.62
C ASP A 82 0.61 -3.00 -5.99
N LEU A 83 0.72 -2.96 -4.67
CA LEU A 83 0.52 -1.75 -3.89
C LEU A 83 1.78 -1.46 -3.08
N VAL A 84 2.34 -0.27 -3.27
CA VAL A 84 3.52 0.17 -2.51
C VAL A 84 3.11 1.36 -1.64
N PHE A 85 3.29 1.21 -0.34
CA PHE A 85 3.01 2.26 0.64
C PHE A 85 4.34 2.86 1.08
N ILE A 86 4.48 4.16 0.90
CA ILE A 86 5.72 4.87 1.23
C ILE A 86 5.45 5.79 2.41
N ALA A 87 6.16 5.55 3.52
CA ALA A 87 6.02 6.36 4.73
C ALA A 87 6.57 7.76 4.50
N ARG A 88 5.81 8.76 4.92
CA ARG A 88 6.28 10.14 4.98
C ARG A 88 6.72 10.44 6.39
N LYS A 89 7.52 11.51 6.55
CA LYS A 89 8.15 11.82 7.82
C LYS A 89 7.20 11.86 9.03
N PRO A 90 6.01 12.47 8.92
CA PRO A 90 5.12 12.55 10.09
C PRO A 90 4.54 11.22 10.54
N LEU A 91 4.61 10.18 9.70
CA LEU A 91 3.96 8.91 10.04
C LEU A 91 4.51 8.29 11.31
N ALA A 92 5.83 8.40 11.54
CA ALA A 92 6.44 7.77 12.70
C ALA A 92 5.89 8.30 14.03
N ALA A 93 5.33 9.51 14.03
CA ALA A 93 4.73 10.11 15.22
C ALA A 93 3.22 9.92 15.28
N ALA A 94 2.64 9.28 14.27
CA ALA A 94 1.19 9.12 14.20
C ALA A 94 0.73 7.97 15.09
N ARG A 95 -0.56 7.99 15.40
CA ARG A 95 -1.22 6.87 16.09
C ARG A 95 -1.64 5.83 15.07
N GLN A 96 -1.82 4.60 15.52
CA GLN A 96 -2.28 3.53 14.64
C GLN A 96 -3.61 3.88 13.97
N ALA A 97 -4.52 4.51 14.68
CA ALA A 97 -5.81 4.91 14.11
C ALA A 97 -5.63 5.88 12.96
N GLU A 98 -4.69 6.82 13.09
CA GLU A 98 -4.43 7.79 12.02
C GLU A 98 -3.83 7.11 10.79
N ALA A 99 -2.90 6.17 11.01
CA ALA A 99 -2.32 5.41 9.91
C ALA A 99 -3.39 4.59 9.20
N SER A 100 -4.30 3.99 9.95
CA SER A 100 -5.38 3.18 9.38
C SER A 100 -6.32 4.02 8.52
N VAL A 101 -6.68 5.22 9.01
CA VAL A 101 -7.53 6.12 8.23
C VAL A 101 -6.83 6.53 6.94
N ALA A 102 -5.53 6.84 7.02
CA ALA A 102 -4.76 7.26 5.85
C ALA A 102 -4.70 6.15 4.81
N VAL A 103 -4.35 4.94 5.23
CA VAL A 103 -4.23 3.79 4.32
C VAL A 103 -5.57 3.46 3.69
N ARG A 104 -6.64 3.40 4.49
CA ARG A 104 -7.97 3.09 3.96
C ARG A 104 -8.43 4.15 2.97
N GLY A 105 -8.20 5.42 3.27
CA GLY A 105 -8.55 6.51 2.38
C GLY A 105 -7.82 6.44 1.05
N LEU A 106 -6.52 6.11 1.10
CA LEU A 106 -5.74 5.99 -0.13
C LEU A 106 -6.20 4.82 -0.98
N LEU A 107 -6.52 3.68 -0.35
CA LEU A 107 -7.02 2.52 -1.09
C LEU A 107 -8.33 2.85 -1.79
N ARG A 108 -9.20 3.59 -1.14
CA ARG A 108 -10.47 4.00 -1.75
C ARG A 108 -10.24 4.97 -2.90
N ARG A 109 -9.34 5.92 -2.75
CA ARG A 109 -9.01 6.88 -3.80
C ARG A 109 -8.43 6.19 -5.01
N ALA A 110 -7.62 5.16 -4.79
CA ALA A 110 -7.01 4.39 -5.86
C ALA A 110 -8.00 3.41 -6.51
N GLN A 111 -9.18 3.26 -5.92
CA GLN A 111 -10.23 2.37 -6.43
C GLN A 111 -9.80 0.92 -6.48
N VAL A 112 -9.02 0.49 -5.49
CA VAL A 112 -8.58 -0.90 -5.39
C VAL A 112 -9.42 -1.70 -4.40
N VAL A 113 -10.30 -1.04 -3.66
CA VAL A 113 -11.19 -1.70 -2.70
C VAL A 113 -12.30 -2.39 -3.48
N ARG A 114 -12.65 -3.61 -3.05
CA ARG A 114 -13.76 -4.32 -3.66
C ARG A 114 -15.04 -3.53 -3.49
N ASP A 115 -15.83 -3.52 -4.55
CA ASP A 115 -17.16 -2.99 -4.47
C ASP A 115 -18.06 -4.07 -3.92
N GLU A 116 -18.49 -3.88 -2.69
CA GLU A 116 -19.28 -4.91 -2.02
C GLU A 116 -20.66 -5.05 -2.56
N GLN A 117 -21.20 -3.95 -3.05
CA GLN A 117 -22.49 -4.05 -3.67
C GLN A 117 -22.35 -4.71 -4.99
N GLY A 118 -21.20 -4.88 -5.25
CA GLY A 118 -20.90 -5.36 -6.42
C GLY A 118 -21.15 -4.40 -7.42
N THR A 119 -21.17 -4.13 -6.66
CA THR A 119 -21.59 -3.65 -6.80
C THR A 119 -21.74 -2.73 -7.03
N ALA A 120 -21.80 -2.40 -6.69
CA ALA A 120 -22.02 -1.64 -6.77
C ALA A 120 -22.00 -1.21 -7.50
N GLY A 121 -22.06 -1.39 -7.56
CA GLY A 121 -22.10 -1.03 -8.26
C GLY A 121 -22.12 -1.14 -8.40
#